data_a6d502b4ae5873e4eb03f6798eb87e74
#
_entry.id   a6d502b4ae5873e4eb03f6798eb87e74
#
_cell.length_a   1.000
_cell.length_b   1.000
_cell.length_c   1.000
_cell.angle_alpha   90.00
_cell.angle_beta   90.00
_cell.angle_gamma   90.00
#
_symmetry.space_group_name_H-M   'P 1'
#
loop_
_entity.id
_entity.type
_entity.pdbx_description
1 polymer ?
#
loop_
_entity_poly.entity_id
_entity_poly.type
_entity_poly.pdbx_seq_one_letter_code
_entity_poly.pdbx_strand_id
1 'polypeptide(L)'
;TLSIKAGTVNFLKSDALKEHFRDDYERELKTYVVESQKNSGKNTKSYMPQAIHDFVEASNFNKKYIHILVINSGMINSKSLTDTYDVGLLDNQFDTPFAALSAVKPFIIIDEPHKFPTAKKTWENIEKFNAQYIVRYGATFSEGYKNLVYRLTAVDAFNEDLVKGIDAYIEDIIGDGSANLKFVKSDGKEAIFELTENGNKNTFKLAKDESLSKTHSAIHDLTLDALNKSTAVLSNGIELKIGNSINPYSYDQTLADNMMLKAVKEHFKLEKEYLTQRPRIKPLTLFFIDDIEGYRDGNDISGSLKTKFEEYILAEANKLLKTEKDEFYRNYLEKTVKDVSSVHGGYFSKDNSDKDDKIEQEINEILHDKELLLSLENPRRFIFSKWTLREGWDNPNVFQICKLRSSGSTTSKLQEVGRGLRLPVNEYMCRVKDRNFTLNYYVDFTEKDFVDSLVKEVNDSSFKET
;
A
#
# COMPACT_ATOMS: atom_id res chain seq x y z
N THR A 1 -2.80 9.85 -5.14
CA THR A 1 -3.98 9.35 -4.41
C THR A 1 -4.37 10.32 -3.28
N LEU A 2 -5.55 10.15 -2.66
CA LEU A 2 -5.98 10.99 -1.53
C LEU A 2 -5.05 10.83 -0.33
N SER A 3 -4.53 9.64 -0.09
CA SER A 3 -3.60 9.34 1.02
C SER A 3 -2.25 10.04 0.83
N ILE A 4 -1.68 10.03 -0.37
CA ILE A 4 -0.44 10.76 -0.69
C ILE A 4 -0.67 12.25 -0.46
N LYS A 5 -1.79 12.80 -0.97
CA LYS A 5 -2.14 14.21 -0.74
C LYS A 5 -2.24 14.53 0.75
N ALA A 6 -2.96 13.72 1.52
CA ALA A 6 -3.11 13.92 2.97
C ALA A 6 -1.77 13.86 3.69
N GLY A 7 -0.94 12.83 3.41
CA GLY A 7 0.40 12.72 3.97
C GLY A 7 1.30 13.91 3.64
N THR A 8 1.30 14.35 2.38
CA THR A 8 2.06 15.53 1.95
C THR A 8 1.60 16.80 2.67
N VAL A 9 0.29 17.02 2.77
CA VAL A 9 -0.27 18.19 3.45
C VAL A 9 0.07 18.18 4.94
N ASN A 10 -0.04 17.03 5.61
CA ASN A 10 0.31 16.90 7.03
C ASN A 10 1.81 17.19 7.25
N PHE A 11 2.68 16.63 6.40
CA PHE A 11 4.11 16.89 6.47
C PHE A 11 4.43 18.37 6.27
N LEU A 12 3.86 19.00 5.24
CA LEU A 12 4.08 20.44 4.96
C LEU A 12 3.57 21.36 6.07
N LYS A 13 2.64 20.91 6.90
CA LYS A 13 2.10 21.64 8.04
C LYS A 13 2.80 21.30 9.37
N SER A 14 3.69 20.31 9.39
CA SER A 14 4.39 19.89 10.60
C SER A 14 5.28 20.98 11.14
N ASP A 15 5.38 21.05 12.47
CA ASP A 15 6.20 22.08 13.12
C ASP A 15 7.70 21.83 12.87
N ALA A 16 8.14 20.58 12.83
CA ALA A 16 9.53 20.24 12.49
C ALA A 16 9.96 20.78 11.12
N LEU A 17 9.08 20.67 10.09
CA LEU A 17 9.40 21.22 8.78
C LEU A 17 9.38 22.74 8.77
N LYS A 18 8.45 23.37 9.48
CA LYS A 18 8.40 24.83 9.61
C LYS A 18 9.66 25.38 10.31
N GLU A 19 10.10 24.73 11.39
CA GLU A 19 11.33 25.09 12.11
C GLU A 19 12.54 24.95 11.21
N HIS A 20 12.70 23.83 10.51
CA HIS A 20 13.78 23.63 9.55
C HIS A 20 13.86 24.76 8.51
N PHE A 21 12.74 25.12 7.86
CA PHE A 21 12.75 26.19 6.86
C PHE A 21 12.99 27.59 7.47
N ARG A 22 12.51 27.84 8.67
CA ARG A 22 12.76 29.09 9.39
C ARG A 22 14.22 29.23 9.80
N ASP A 23 14.79 28.16 10.37
CA ASP A 23 16.09 28.22 11.03
C ASP A 23 17.24 28.05 10.02
N ASP A 24 17.09 27.18 9.00
CA ASP A 24 18.14 26.93 8.01
C ASP A 24 18.05 27.84 6.77
N TYR A 25 16.86 28.35 6.43
CA TYR A 25 16.64 29.09 5.19
C TYR A 25 16.02 30.48 5.39
N GLU A 26 15.72 30.86 6.60
CA GLU A 26 15.04 32.15 6.94
C GLU A 26 13.75 32.35 6.12
N ARG A 27 12.99 31.28 5.90
CA ARG A 27 11.74 31.25 5.12
C ARG A 27 10.63 30.57 5.90
N GLU A 28 9.43 30.97 5.62
CA GLU A 28 8.23 30.31 6.12
C GLU A 28 7.51 29.59 4.97
N LEU A 29 6.90 28.45 5.26
CA LEU A 29 6.11 27.71 4.28
C LEU A 29 4.65 28.16 4.31
N LYS A 30 4.06 28.39 3.14
CA LYS A 30 2.64 28.64 3.00
C LYS A 30 2.03 27.64 2.02
N THR A 31 1.16 26.76 2.53
CA THR A 31 0.58 25.66 1.78
C THR A 31 -0.85 25.96 1.38
N TYR A 32 -1.15 25.78 0.10
CA TYR A 32 -2.46 25.89 -0.53
C TYR A 32 -2.88 24.54 -1.05
N VAL A 33 -4.11 24.11 -0.75
CA VAL A 33 -4.57 22.77 -1.09
C VAL A 33 -5.80 22.86 -1.98
N VAL A 34 -5.70 22.36 -3.21
CA VAL A 34 -6.85 22.30 -4.12
C VAL A 34 -7.73 21.11 -3.73
N GLU A 35 -8.94 21.41 -3.23
CA GLU A 35 -9.94 20.42 -2.88
C GLU A 35 -10.82 20.09 -4.07
N SER A 36 -11.21 18.80 -4.22
CA SER A 36 -12.22 18.39 -5.18
C SER A 36 -13.59 18.81 -4.65
N GLN A 37 -14.32 19.60 -5.42
CA GLN A 37 -15.71 19.91 -5.06
C GLN A 37 -16.57 18.65 -5.21
N LYS A 38 -17.30 18.26 -4.17
CA LYS A 38 -18.37 17.27 -4.26
C LYS A 38 -19.55 17.94 -4.98
N ASN A 39 -19.72 17.66 -6.27
CA ASN A 39 -20.89 18.14 -7.03
C ASN A 39 -22.14 17.44 -6.52
N SER A 40 -22.95 18.13 -5.75
CA SER A 40 -24.28 17.70 -5.34
C SER A 40 -25.33 18.24 -6.33
N GLY A 41 -25.36 17.70 -7.56
CA GLY A 41 -26.42 18.04 -8.53
C GLY A 41 -25.96 18.18 -9.98
N LYS A 42 -26.89 17.95 -10.92
CA LYS A 42 -26.63 17.97 -12.38
C LYS A 42 -26.35 19.36 -12.98
N ASN A 43 -26.41 20.46 -12.20
CA ASN A 43 -26.36 21.85 -12.70
C ASN A 43 -25.46 22.78 -11.86
N THR A 44 -24.41 22.27 -11.22
CA THR A 44 -23.49 23.13 -10.46
C THR A 44 -22.52 23.82 -11.41
N LYS A 45 -22.52 25.17 -11.39
CA LYS A 45 -21.49 25.98 -12.05
C LYS A 45 -20.11 25.62 -11.48
N SER A 46 -19.11 25.50 -12.34
CA SER A 46 -17.72 25.36 -11.94
C SER A 46 -17.28 26.66 -11.28
N TYR A 47 -16.66 26.59 -10.10
CA TYR A 47 -16.08 27.73 -9.41
C TYR A 47 -14.57 27.64 -9.45
N MET A 48 -13.89 28.79 -9.57
CA MET A 48 -12.45 28.86 -9.45
C MET A 48 -12.03 28.37 -8.06
N PRO A 49 -11.10 27.39 -7.96
CA PRO A 49 -10.60 26.98 -6.66
C PRO A 49 -9.88 28.13 -5.94
N GLN A 50 -10.40 28.51 -4.77
CA GLN A 50 -9.83 29.61 -3.97
C GLN A 50 -8.34 29.44 -3.68
N ALA A 51 -7.89 28.19 -3.45
CA ALA A 51 -6.50 27.87 -3.23
C ALA A 51 -5.57 28.27 -4.39
N ILE A 52 -6.06 28.23 -5.63
CA ILE A 52 -5.30 28.65 -6.81
C ILE A 52 -5.23 30.16 -6.88
N HIS A 53 -6.35 30.84 -6.65
CA HIS A 53 -6.40 32.28 -6.57
C HIS A 53 -5.37 32.80 -5.53
N ASP A 54 -5.49 32.32 -4.31
CA ASP A 54 -4.61 32.74 -3.20
C ASP A 54 -3.13 32.43 -3.44
N PHE A 55 -2.84 31.28 -4.06
CA PHE A 55 -1.47 30.91 -4.42
C PHE A 55 -0.89 31.87 -5.47
N VAL A 56 -1.63 32.13 -6.54
CA VAL A 56 -1.17 32.96 -7.66
C VAL A 56 -0.94 34.40 -7.17
N GLU A 57 -1.89 34.99 -6.45
CA GLU A 57 -1.77 36.33 -5.91
C GLU A 57 -0.61 36.44 -4.92
N ALA A 58 -0.57 35.54 -3.91
CA ALA A 58 0.44 35.62 -2.87
C ALA A 58 1.86 35.36 -3.38
N SER A 59 2.05 34.43 -4.32
CA SER A 59 3.39 34.07 -4.82
C SER A 59 4.07 35.19 -5.60
N ASN A 60 3.30 36.09 -6.19
CA ASN A 60 3.85 37.25 -6.89
C ASN A 60 4.30 38.38 -5.94
N PHE A 61 3.58 38.61 -4.87
CA PHE A 61 3.76 39.77 -4.03
C PHE A 61 4.52 39.52 -2.72
N ASN A 62 4.45 38.28 -2.20
CA ASN A 62 5.03 37.97 -0.88
C ASN A 62 6.23 37.05 -0.95
N LYS A 63 7.43 37.58 -1.00
CA LYS A 63 8.69 36.86 -1.10
C LYS A 63 9.22 36.29 0.22
N LYS A 64 8.56 36.59 1.36
CA LYS A 64 8.93 36.05 2.68
C LYS A 64 8.63 34.54 2.75
N TYR A 65 7.61 34.08 2.02
CA TYR A 65 7.15 32.71 2.05
C TYR A 65 7.65 31.90 0.85
N ILE A 66 7.84 30.60 1.07
CA ILE A 66 7.84 29.59 0.01
C ILE A 66 6.39 29.13 -0.15
N HIS A 67 5.80 29.48 -1.28
CA HIS A 67 4.41 29.16 -1.59
C HIS A 67 4.32 27.77 -2.22
N ILE A 68 3.51 26.86 -1.66
CA ILE A 68 3.37 25.48 -2.11
C ILE A 68 1.91 25.21 -2.43
N LEU A 69 1.62 24.89 -3.70
CA LEU A 69 0.28 24.50 -4.15
C LEU A 69 0.22 22.96 -4.31
N VAL A 70 -0.66 22.32 -3.56
CA VAL A 70 -0.87 20.89 -3.62
C VAL A 70 -2.10 20.57 -4.47
N ILE A 71 -1.89 19.91 -5.61
CA ILE A 71 -2.95 19.53 -6.56
C ILE A 71 -2.98 18.01 -6.70
N ASN A 72 -4.17 17.40 -6.58
CA ASN A 72 -4.35 15.99 -6.88
C ASN A 72 -4.38 15.78 -8.41
N SER A 73 -3.82 14.66 -8.88
CA SER A 73 -3.78 14.27 -10.29
C SER A 73 -5.15 14.33 -10.99
N GLY A 74 -6.23 13.94 -10.29
CA GLY A 74 -7.59 14.01 -10.82
C GLY A 74 -8.06 15.44 -11.12
N MET A 75 -7.52 16.44 -10.41
CA MET A 75 -7.87 17.85 -10.64
C MET A 75 -7.18 18.44 -11.86
N ILE A 76 -6.03 17.91 -12.28
CA ILE A 76 -5.27 18.43 -13.44
C ILE A 76 -6.10 18.38 -14.74
N ASN A 77 -6.98 17.37 -14.85
CA ASN A 77 -7.88 17.22 -16.01
C ASN A 77 -9.28 17.82 -15.77
N SER A 78 -9.51 18.45 -14.62
CA SER A 78 -10.82 18.97 -14.28
C SER A 78 -11.14 20.26 -15.03
N LYS A 79 -12.44 20.49 -15.28
CA LYS A 79 -12.93 21.76 -15.84
C LYS A 79 -12.56 22.95 -14.94
N SER A 80 -12.47 22.74 -13.62
CA SER A 80 -12.08 23.80 -12.69
C SER A 80 -10.72 24.44 -12.97
N LEU A 81 -9.83 23.80 -13.73
CA LEU A 81 -8.55 24.39 -14.16
C LEU A 81 -8.58 24.96 -15.57
N THR A 82 -9.53 24.54 -16.42
CA THR A 82 -9.59 24.88 -17.83
C THR A 82 -10.68 25.90 -18.17
N ASP A 83 -11.70 26.02 -17.30
CA ASP A 83 -12.81 26.93 -17.55
C ASP A 83 -12.36 28.39 -17.35
N THR A 84 -13.02 29.27 -18.11
CA THR A 84 -12.90 30.73 -17.95
C THR A 84 -13.84 31.20 -16.84
N TYR A 85 -13.35 32.08 -15.99
CA TYR A 85 -14.09 32.64 -14.87
C TYR A 85 -14.25 34.16 -15.01
N ASP A 86 -15.37 34.69 -14.51
CA ASP A 86 -15.63 36.15 -14.51
C ASP A 86 -14.76 36.91 -13.50
N VAL A 87 -14.00 36.19 -12.67
CA VAL A 87 -13.06 36.75 -11.69
C VAL A 87 -11.66 36.64 -12.28
N GLY A 88 -11.04 37.76 -12.58
CA GLY A 88 -9.67 37.79 -13.08
C GLY A 88 -8.65 37.49 -11.99
N LEU A 89 -7.53 36.90 -12.40
CA LEU A 89 -6.35 36.62 -11.57
C LEU A 89 -5.24 37.59 -11.97
N LEU A 90 -4.40 38.00 -10.99
CA LEU A 90 -3.29 38.92 -11.21
C LEU A 90 -3.76 40.25 -11.86
N ASP A 91 -4.51 41.04 -11.12
CA ASP A 91 -5.08 42.30 -11.60
C ASP A 91 -5.90 42.16 -12.89
N ASN A 92 -6.72 41.12 -12.98
CA ASN A 92 -7.56 40.79 -14.13
C ASN A 92 -6.82 40.48 -15.44
N GLN A 93 -5.54 40.08 -15.37
CA GLN A 93 -4.76 39.71 -16.54
C GLN A 93 -5.10 38.31 -17.06
N PHE A 94 -5.60 37.41 -16.19
CA PHE A 94 -5.90 36.03 -16.54
C PHE A 94 -7.30 35.62 -16.08
N ASP A 95 -8.01 34.96 -16.95
CA ASP A 95 -9.38 34.45 -16.74
C ASP A 95 -9.44 32.93 -16.54
N THR A 96 -8.33 32.21 -16.78
CA THR A 96 -8.23 30.77 -16.58
C THR A 96 -7.15 30.43 -15.57
N PRO A 97 -7.38 29.45 -14.67
CA PRO A 97 -6.37 29.00 -13.69
C PRO A 97 -5.07 28.54 -14.33
N PHE A 98 -5.13 27.86 -15.47
CA PHE A 98 -3.92 27.43 -16.18
C PHE A 98 -3.07 28.62 -16.65
N ALA A 99 -3.69 29.65 -17.21
CA ALA A 99 -2.95 30.81 -17.68
C ALA A 99 -2.25 31.55 -16.51
N ALA A 100 -2.95 31.71 -15.41
CA ALA A 100 -2.39 32.33 -14.21
C ALA A 100 -1.25 31.50 -13.59
N LEU A 101 -1.40 30.18 -13.47
CA LEU A 101 -0.36 29.29 -12.98
C LEU A 101 0.85 29.26 -13.93
N SER A 102 0.62 29.31 -15.24
CA SER A 102 1.70 29.41 -16.25
C SER A 102 2.48 30.72 -16.11
N ALA A 103 1.82 31.82 -15.77
CA ALA A 103 2.49 33.11 -15.56
C ALA A 103 3.39 33.11 -14.32
N VAL A 104 3.02 32.37 -13.28
CA VAL A 104 3.86 32.19 -12.07
C VAL A 104 5.13 31.40 -12.38
N LYS A 105 5.16 30.58 -13.45
CA LYS A 105 6.28 29.69 -13.81
C LYS A 105 6.74 28.84 -12.63
N PRO A 106 5.89 27.93 -12.10
CA PRO A 106 6.20 27.18 -10.90
C PRO A 106 7.34 26.18 -11.09
N PHE A 107 7.96 25.78 -10.00
CA PHE A 107 8.62 24.49 -9.89
C PHE A 107 7.55 23.40 -9.71
N ILE A 108 7.59 22.34 -10.47
CA ILE A 108 6.66 21.21 -10.32
C ILE A 108 7.42 20.02 -9.74
N ILE A 109 6.88 19.44 -8.68
CA ILE A 109 7.33 18.18 -8.10
C ILE A 109 6.24 17.14 -8.35
N ILE A 110 6.59 16.03 -9.01
CA ILE A 110 5.67 14.94 -9.31
C ILE A 110 6.12 13.70 -8.55
N ASP A 111 5.25 13.22 -7.68
CA ASP A 111 5.41 11.93 -7.01
C ASP A 111 4.71 10.83 -7.84
N GLU A 112 5.33 9.64 -7.90
CA GLU A 112 4.86 8.49 -8.69
C GLU A 112 4.66 8.82 -10.18
N PRO A 113 5.72 9.23 -10.91
CA PRO A 113 5.63 9.75 -12.27
C PRO A 113 5.13 8.72 -13.30
N HIS A 114 5.22 7.41 -13.01
CA HIS A 114 4.70 6.36 -13.87
C HIS A 114 3.19 6.46 -14.12
N LYS A 115 2.46 7.18 -13.24
CA LYS A 115 1.02 7.46 -13.39
C LYS A 115 0.71 8.56 -14.40
N PHE A 116 1.73 9.28 -14.85
CA PHE A 116 1.64 10.40 -15.78
C PHE A 116 2.44 10.13 -17.08
N PRO A 117 2.07 9.08 -17.86
CA PRO A 117 2.73 8.82 -19.12
C PRO A 117 2.65 10.04 -20.04
N THR A 118 3.75 10.33 -20.74
CA THR A 118 3.88 11.51 -21.62
C THR A 118 2.88 11.53 -22.78
N ALA A 119 2.36 10.37 -23.17
CA ALA A 119 1.34 10.25 -24.23
C ALA A 119 -0.10 10.52 -23.75
N LYS A 120 -0.30 10.86 -22.48
CA LYS A 120 -1.65 11.09 -21.93
C LYS A 120 -1.94 12.58 -21.75
N LYS A 121 -3.23 12.93 -21.90
CA LYS A 121 -3.78 14.29 -21.71
C LYS A 121 -3.34 14.94 -20.38
N THR A 122 -3.16 14.15 -19.32
CA THR A 122 -2.70 14.67 -18.03
C THR A 122 -1.30 15.28 -18.14
N TRP A 123 -0.39 14.66 -18.92
CA TRP A 123 0.94 15.21 -19.16
C TRP A 123 0.88 16.49 -19.98
N GLU A 124 0.09 16.52 -21.05
CA GLU A 124 -0.14 17.74 -21.85
C GLU A 124 -0.65 18.90 -20.97
N ASN A 125 -1.50 18.61 -20.01
CA ASN A 125 -1.97 19.61 -19.06
C ASN A 125 -0.89 20.03 -18.05
N ILE A 126 0.01 19.12 -17.63
CA ILE A 126 1.16 19.49 -16.79
C ILE A 126 2.09 20.45 -17.56
N GLU A 127 2.33 20.22 -18.85
CA GLU A 127 3.15 21.12 -19.69
C GLU A 127 2.56 22.53 -19.81
N LYS A 128 1.24 22.69 -19.74
CA LYS A 128 0.58 24.01 -19.74
C LYS A 128 0.93 24.90 -18.54
N PHE A 129 1.44 24.32 -17.45
CA PHE A 129 1.94 25.13 -16.34
C PHE A 129 3.20 25.92 -16.66
N ASN A 130 3.85 25.63 -17.81
CA ASN A 130 5.09 26.30 -18.25
C ASN A 130 6.14 26.38 -17.14
N ALA A 131 6.32 25.27 -16.43
CA ALA A 131 7.18 25.16 -15.27
C ALA A 131 8.63 25.48 -15.61
N GLN A 132 9.35 26.12 -14.68
CA GLN A 132 10.79 26.33 -14.81
C GLN A 132 11.53 25.00 -14.78
N TYR A 133 11.12 24.10 -13.87
CA TYR A 133 11.66 22.75 -13.73
C TYR A 133 10.54 21.79 -13.32
N ILE A 134 10.65 20.55 -13.80
CA ILE A 134 9.79 19.44 -13.40
C ILE A 134 10.68 18.36 -12.80
N VAL A 135 10.61 18.19 -11.49
CA VAL A 135 11.32 17.14 -10.75
C VAL A 135 10.38 15.97 -10.51
N ARG A 136 10.83 14.77 -10.82
CA ARG A 136 10.03 13.54 -10.72
C ARG A 136 10.67 12.60 -9.72
N TYR A 137 9.91 12.21 -8.70
CA TYR A 137 10.32 11.23 -7.70
C TYR A 137 9.49 9.96 -7.87
N GLY A 138 10.11 8.81 -7.91
CA GLY A 138 9.42 7.53 -7.98
C GLY A 138 10.37 6.34 -8.00
N ALA A 139 9.86 5.19 -7.61
CA ALA A 139 10.59 3.94 -7.67
C ALA A 139 10.56 3.30 -9.07
N THR A 140 9.58 3.67 -9.91
CA THR A 140 9.36 3.09 -11.24
C THR A 140 9.39 4.17 -12.30
N PHE A 141 10.28 4.01 -13.27
CA PHE A 141 10.40 4.90 -14.42
C PHE A 141 10.17 4.12 -15.71
N SER A 142 9.43 4.71 -16.65
CA SER A 142 9.30 4.15 -17.99
C SER A 142 10.55 4.46 -18.83
N GLU A 143 10.84 3.63 -19.82
CA GLU A 143 12.01 3.80 -20.71
C GLU A 143 12.06 5.14 -21.45
N GLY A 144 10.92 5.82 -21.60
CA GLY A 144 10.83 7.13 -22.25
C GLY A 144 11.27 8.33 -21.40
N TYR A 145 11.59 8.14 -20.12
CA TYR A 145 12.02 9.23 -19.25
C TYR A 145 13.48 9.61 -19.52
N LYS A 146 13.70 10.90 -19.78
CA LYS A 146 15.03 11.47 -19.98
C LYS A 146 15.53 12.14 -18.70
N ASN A 147 16.84 12.39 -18.64
CA ASN A 147 17.50 13.15 -17.58
C ASN A 147 17.34 12.50 -16.18
N LEU A 148 17.66 11.21 -16.09
CA LEU A 148 17.80 10.56 -14.77
C LEU A 148 19.00 11.19 -14.06
N VAL A 149 18.73 11.96 -13.01
CA VAL A 149 19.74 12.73 -12.26
C VAL A 149 20.33 11.91 -11.12
N TYR A 150 19.48 11.10 -10.46
CA TYR A 150 19.89 10.27 -9.34
C TYR A 150 19.07 8.98 -9.32
N ARG A 151 19.72 7.88 -9.05
CA ARG A 151 19.10 6.56 -8.86
C ARG A 151 19.62 5.95 -7.57
N LEU A 152 18.69 5.65 -6.67
CA LEU A 152 18.94 4.84 -5.49
C LEU A 152 18.21 3.52 -5.70
N THR A 153 18.96 2.44 -5.92
CA THR A 153 18.37 1.11 -6.05
C THR A 153 18.07 0.52 -4.67
N ALA A 154 17.27 -0.56 -4.63
CA ALA A 154 17.03 -1.29 -3.38
C ALA A 154 18.35 -1.81 -2.78
N VAL A 155 19.28 -2.17 -3.64
CA VAL A 155 20.62 -2.65 -3.28
C VAL A 155 21.49 -1.55 -2.72
N ASP A 156 21.58 -0.40 -3.39
CA ASP A 156 22.32 0.75 -2.87
C ASP A 156 21.79 1.12 -1.47
N ALA A 157 20.46 1.16 -1.34
CA ALA A 157 19.82 1.47 -0.06
C ALA A 157 20.13 0.42 1.02
N PHE A 158 20.24 -0.86 0.67
CA PHE A 158 20.60 -1.92 1.60
C PHE A 158 22.08 -1.82 1.99
N ASN A 159 22.99 -1.63 1.03
CA ASN A 159 24.43 -1.51 1.28
C ASN A 159 24.78 -0.26 2.10
N GLU A 160 23.98 0.79 2.01
CA GLU A 160 24.12 2.01 2.81
C GLU A 160 23.38 1.95 4.16
N ASP A 161 22.88 0.79 4.57
CA ASP A 161 22.09 0.59 5.80
C ASP A 161 20.89 1.56 5.92
N LEU A 162 20.24 1.85 4.79
CA LEU A 162 19.07 2.73 4.74
C LEU A 162 17.76 1.96 4.85
N VAL A 163 17.77 0.66 4.58
CA VAL A 163 16.61 -0.23 4.57
C VAL A 163 16.94 -1.57 5.25
N LYS A 164 15.88 -2.32 5.60
CA LYS A 164 15.99 -3.71 6.07
C LYS A 164 16.42 -4.65 4.94
N GLY A 165 17.08 -5.73 5.29
CA GLY A 165 17.23 -6.90 4.43
C GLY A 165 15.91 -7.66 4.26
N ILE A 166 15.92 -8.71 3.44
CA ILE A 166 14.72 -9.54 3.16
C ILE A 166 15.07 -11.00 3.40
N ASP A 167 14.29 -11.65 4.26
CA ASP A 167 14.25 -13.11 4.40
C ASP A 167 12.92 -13.61 3.83
N ALA A 168 12.99 -14.37 2.75
CA ALA A 168 11.82 -14.90 2.09
C ALA A 168 11.55 -16.34 2.51
N TYR A 169 10.31 -16.61 2.87
CA TYR A 169 9.81 -17.92 3.26
C TYR A 169 8.76 -18.36 2.23
N ILE A 170 9.12 -19.37 1.44
CA ILE A 170 8.24 -19.93 0.42
C ILE A 170 7.56 -21.16 1.01
N GLU A 171 6.23 -21.15 1.07
CA GLU A 171 5.46 -22.31 1.47
C GLU A 171 5.15 -23.15 0.25
N ASP A 172 5.60 -24.41 0.30
CA ASP A 172 5.34 -25.41 -0.73
C ASP A 172 4.15 -26.28 -0.36
N ILE A 173 3.44 -26.75 -1.36
CA ILE A 173 2.38 -27.74 -1.20
C ILE A 173 2.99 -29.13 -1.04
N ILE A 174 2.32 -29.95 -0.23
CA ILE A 174 2.63 -31.39 -0.14
C ILE A 174 1.93 -32.08 -1.30
N GLY A 175 2.66 -32.30 -2.41
CA GLY A 175 2.14 -33.00 -3.59
C GLY A 175 2.65 -32.42 -4.92
N ASP A 176 2.20 -33.01 -6.03
CA ASP A 176 2.51 -32.53 -7.38
C ASP A 176 1.59 -31.34 -7.73
N GLY A 177 1.98 -30.14 -7.33
CA GLY A 177 1.23 -28.90 -7.52
C GLY A 177 1.10 -28.40 -8.97
N SER A 178 1.19 -29.24 -9.96
CA SER A 178 1.23 -28.89 -11.39
C SER A 178 -0.14 -28.61 -12.01
N ALA A 179 -1.11 -28.08 -11.25
CA ALA A 179 -2.38 -27.67 -11.82
C ALA A 179 -2.30 -26.27 -12.42
N ASN A 180 -2.95 -26.08 -13.55
CA ASN A 180 -2.98 -24.82 -14.29
C ASN A 180 -4.41 -24.53 -14.76
N LEU A 181 -5.02 -23.49 -14.24
CA LEU A 181 -6.33 -22.99 -14.64
C LEU A 181 -6.17 -21.78 -15.57
N LYS A 182 -6.36 -22.00 -16.86
CA LYS A 182 -6.15 -21.01 -17.92
C LYS A 182 -7.45 -20.35 -18.34
N PHE A 183 -7.46 -19.03 -18.43
CA PHE A 183 -8.55 -18.28 -19.07
C PHE A 183 -8.41 -18.37 -20.59
N VAL A 184 -9.34 -19.04 -21.27
CA VAL A 184 -9.25 -19.38 -22.69
C VAL A 184 -9.94 -18.36 -23.57
N LYS A 185 -11.19 -18.01 -23.23
CA LYS A 185 -12.00 -17.04 -23.97
C LYS A 185 -13.21 -16.56 -23.18
N SER A 186 -13.82 -15.47 -23.64
CA SER A 186 -15.09 -14.96 -23.12
C SER A 186 -15.92 -14.33 -24.23
N ASP A 187 -17.24 -14.37 -24.08
CA ASP A 187 -18.19 -13.60 -24.90
C ASP A 187 -18.61 -12.28 -24.24
N GLY A 188 -18.11 -12.03 -23.02
CA GLY A 188 -18.43 -10.88 -22.17
C GLY A 188 -19.53 -11.16 -21.15
N LYS A 189 -20.21 -12.33 -21.21
CA LYS A 189 -21.19 -12.80 -20.23
C LYS A 189 -20.71 -14.05 -19.51
N GLU A 190 -20.08 -14.96 -20.25
CA GLU A 190 -19.49 -16.20 -19.74
C GLU A 190 -18.01 -16.26 -20.10
N ALA A 191 -17.21 -16.74 -19.16
CA ALA A 191 -15.78 -17.04 -19.31
C ALA A 191 -15.59 -18.56 -19.47
N ILE A 192 -14.67 -18.95 -20.33
CA ILE A 192 -14.23 -20.34 -20.45
C ILE A 192 -12.85 -20.46 -19.84
N PHE A 193 -12.76 -21.35 -18.86
CA PHE A 193 -11.51 -21.74 -18.21
C PHE A 193 -11.16 -23.19 -18.57
N GLU A 194 -9.89 -23.47 -18.82
CA GLU A 194 -9.34 -24.80 -19.02
C GLU A 194 -8.44 -25.16 -17.83
N LEU A 195 -8.82 -26.15 -17.05
CA LEU A 195 -7.97 -26.76 -16.02
C LEU A 195 -7.13 -27.84 -16.65
N THR A 196 -5.82 -27.74 -16.52
CA THR A 196 -4.88 -28.82 -16.85
C THR A 196 -4.26 -29.33 -15.55
N GLU A 197 -4.45 -30.62 -15.23
CA GLU A 197 -3.93 -31.24 -14.03
C GLU A 197 -3.61 -32.71 -14.32
N ASN A 198 -2.43 -33.18 -13.90
CA ASN A 198 -1.96 -34.56 -14.12
C ASN A 198 -2.11 -35.00 -15.57
N GLY A 199 -1.90 -34.11 -16.54
CA GLY A 199 -2.04 -34.37 -17.97
C GLY A 199 -3.50 -34.38 -18.48
N ASN A 200 -4.48 -34.28 -17.62
CA ASN A 200 -5.89 -34.19 -17.98
C ASN A 200 -6.32 -32.74 -18.18
N LYS A 201 -7.23 -32.51 -19.13
CA LYS A 201 -7.80 -31.20 -19.43
C LYS A 201 -9.30 -31.20 -19.24
N ASN A 202 -9.78 -30.30 -18.42
CA ASN A 202 -11.21 -30.09 -18.19
C ASN A 202 -11.57 -28.62 -18.48
N THR A 203 -12.73 -28.40 -19.09
CA THR A 203 -13.20 -27.08 -19.48
C THR A 203 -14.40 -26.70 -18.64
N PHE A 204 -14.41 -25.49 -18.09
CA PHE A 204 -15.45 -24.94 -17.24
C PHE A 204 -15.97 -23.64 -17.82
N LYS A 205 -17.27 -23.38 -17.65
CA LYS A 205 -17.92 -22.11 -17.95
C LYS A 205 -18.30 -21.44 -16.65
N LEU A 206 -17.95 -20.18 -16.53
CA LEU A 206 -18.29 -19.33 -15.38
C LEU A 206 -18.88 -18.02 -15.86
N ALA A 207 -20.02 -17.63 -15.28
CA ALA A 207 -20.59 -16.31 -15.43
C ALA A 207 -20.00 -15.34 -14.38
N LYS A 208 -20.27 -14.05 -14.56
CA LYS A 208 -19.95 -13.06 -13.54
C LYS A 208 -20.60 -13.45 -12.19
N ASP A 209 -19.90 -13.15 -11.10
CA ASP A 209 -20.25 -13.45 -9.71
C ASP A 209 -20.28 -14.95 -9.35
N GLU A 210 -19.84 -15.83 -10.26
CA GLU A 210 -19.68 -17.25 -9.96
C GLU A 210 -18.30 -17.56 -9.35
N SER A 211 -18.29 -18.56 -8.44
CA SER A 211 -17.07 -19.02 -7.78
C SER A 211 -16.21 -19.91 -8.67
N LEU A 212 -14.90 -19.67 -8.65
CA LEU A 212 -13.92 -20.53 -9.30
C LEU A 212 -13.74 -21.89 -8.60
N SER A 213 -14.29 -22.08 -7.40
CA SER A 213 -14.35 -23.39 -6.72
C SER A 213 -15.03 -24.47 -7.58
N LYS A 214 -15.88 -24.07 -8.53
CA LYS A 214 -16.47 -24.98 -9.53
C LYS A 214 -15.43 -25.61 -10.46
N THR A 215 -14.26 -25.01 -10.59
CA THR A 215 -13.18 -25.49 -11.47
C THR A 215 -12.21 -26.41 -10.75
N HIS A 216 -11.91 -26.13 -9.47
CA HIS A 216 -10.98 -26.92 -8.68
C HIS A 216 -11.28 -26.79 -7.17
N SER A 217 -11.20 -27.90 -6.44
CA SER A 217 -11.55 -27.96 -5.01
C SER A 217 -10.61 -27.19 -4.08
N ALA A 218 -9.37 -26.93 -4.51
CA ALA A 218 -8.43 -26.12 -3.73
C ALA A 218 -8.74 -24.61 -3.80
N ILE A 219 -9.58 -24.18 -4.76
CA ILE A 219 -9.99 -22.78 -4.83
C ILE A 219 -11.21 -22.61 -3.92
N HIS A 220 -11.04 -21.86 -2.83
CA HIS A 220 -12.14 -21.49 -1.96
C HIS A 220 -12.62 -20.08 -2.35
N ASP A 221 -12.75 -19.13 -1.71
CA ASP A 221 -13.35 -17.81 -1.78
C ASP A 221 -12.94 -16.90 -2.98
N LEU A 222 -12.78 -17.46 -4.18
CA LEU A 222 -12.42 -16.72 -5.38
C LEU A 222 -13.59 -16.69 -6.38
N THR A 223 -14.09 -15.49 -6.70
CA THR A 223 -15.20 -15.26 -7.63
C THR A 223 -14.76 -14.48 -8.87
N LEU A 224 -15.55 -14.53 -9.92
CA LEU A 224 -15.37 -13.77 -11.15
C LEU A 224 -16.10 -12.41 -11.02
N ASP A 225 -15.43 -11.38 -10.56
CA ASP A 225 -16.04 -10.07 -10.22
C ASP A 225 -16.39 -9.22 -11.45
N ALA A 226 -15.57 -9.28 -12.50
CA ALA A 226 -15.85 -8.59 -13.74
C ALA A 226 -15.38 -9.38 -14.95
N LEU A 227 -16.11 -9.24 -16.05
CA LEU A 227 -15.83 -9.96 -17.27
C LEU A 227 -16.08 -9.07 -18.49
N ASN A 228 -15.15 -9.12 -19.45
CA ASN A 228 -15.33 -8.60 -20.79
C ASN A 228 -14.80 -9.63 -21.82
N LYS A 229 -14.81 -9.27 -23.11
CA LYS A 229 -14.42 -10.21 -24.19
C LYS A 229 -12.95 -10.65 -24.16
N SER A 230 -12.08 -9.91 -23.46
CA SER A 230 -10.63 -10.17 -23.46
C SER A 230 -10.03 -10.36 -22.07
N THR A 231 -10.78 -9.99 -21.02
CA THR A 231 -10.26 -9.90 -19.66
C THR A 231 -11.27 -10.42 -18.65
N ALA A 232 -10.82 -11.20 -17.69
CA ALA A 232 -11.54 -11.63 -16.51
C ALA A 232 -10.87 -11.04 -15.27
N VAL A 233 -11.65 -10.40 -14.41
CA VAL A 233 -11.16 -9.84 -13.13
C VAL A 233 -11.72 -10.70 -12.00
N LEU A 234 -10.83 -11.23 -11.19
CA LEU A 234 -11.19 -12.08 -10.06
C LEU A 234 -11.42 -11.23 -8.80
N SER A 235 -12.14 -11.74 -7.82
CA SER A 235 -12.45 -11.06 -6.56
C SER A 235 -11.23 -10.64 -5.75
N ASN A 236 -10.12 -11.33 -5.96
CA ASN A 236 -8.80 -10.94 -5.44
C ASN A 236 -8.11 -9.88 -6.32
N GLY A 237 -8.73 -9.39 -7.43
CA GLY A 237 -8.32 -8.41 -8.39
C GLY A 237 -7.21 -8.80 -9.34
N ILE A 238 -6.90 -10.05 -9.38
CA ILE A 238 -6.11 -10.57 -10.49
C ILE A 238 -6.88 -10.32 -11.78
N GLU A 239 -6.24 -9.63 -12.70
CA GLU A 239 -6.74 -9.41 -14.04
C GLU A 239 -6.13 -10.47 -14.99
N LEU A 240 -6.95 -11.40 -15.43
CA LEU A 240 -6.55 -12.44 -16.39
C LEU A 240 -6.91 -11.99 -17.80
N LYS A 241 -5.91 -11.85 -18.66
CA LYS A 241 -6.10 -11.74 -20.10
C LYS A 241 -6.24 -13.14 -20.72
N ILE A 242 -6.88 -13.23 -21.89
CA ILE A 242 -6.93 -14.50 -22.63
C ILE A 242 -5.53 -15.07 -22.75
N GLY A 243 -5.38 -16.34 -22.36
CA GLY A 243 -4.09 -17.05 -22.31
C GLY A 243 -3.39 -17.02 -20.97
N ASN A 244 -3.74 -16.11 -20.05
CA ASN A 244 -3.20 -16.13 -18.70
C ASN A 244 -3.79 -17.29 -17.87
N SER A 245 -3.05 -17.70 -16.85
CA SER A 245 -3.43 -18.79 -15.97
C SER A 245 -3.07 -18.52 -14.52
N ILE A 246 -3.73 -19.25 -13.63
CA ILE A 246 -3.44 -19.31 -12.19
C ILE A 246 -3.23 -20.77 -11.78
N ASN A 247 -2.48 -20.98 -10.70
CA ASN A 247 -2.38 -22.29 -10.07
C ASN A 247 -3.46 -22.43 -8.99
N PRO A 248 -4.42 -23.39 -9.10
CA PRO A 248 -5.47 -23.57 -8.12
C PRO A 248 -4.98 -23.82 -6.69
N TYR A 249 -3.86 -24.51 -6.54
CA TYR A 249 -3.32 -24.86 -5.21
C TYR A 249 -2.81 -23.66 -4.41
N SER A 250 -2.53 -22.53 -5.05
CA SER A 250 -2.20 -21.30 -4.32
C SER A 250 -3.37 -20.73 -3.50
N TYR A 251 -4.55 -21.27 -3.69
CA TYR A 251 -5.78 -20.93 -2.97
C TYR A 251 -6.20 -22.02 -1.97
N ASP A 252 -5.35 -23.03 -1.71
CA ASP A 252 -5.62 -24.06 -0.71
C ASP A 252 -5.60 -23.47 0.69
N GLN A 253 -6.68 -23.67 1.42
CA GLN A 253 -6.84 -23.15 2.78
C GLN A 253 -5.76 -23.67 3.74
N THR A 254 -5.30 -24.90 3.55
CA THR A 254 -4.23 -25.51 4.37
C THR A 254 -2.91 -24.77 4.20
N LEU A 255 -2.60 -24.34 2.98
CA LEU A 255 -1.40 -23.55 2.68
C LEU A 255 -1.44 -22.19 3.40
N ALA A 256 -2.58 -21.48 3.27
CA ALA A 256 -2.78 -20.19 3.93
C ALA A 256 -2.72 -20.33 5.47
N ASP A 257 -3.31 -21.38 6.04
CA ASP A 257 -3.29 -21.67 7.48
C ASP A 257 -1.83 -21.91 7.97
N ASN A 258 -1.05 -22.69 7.22
CA ASN A 258 0.36 -22.94 7.56
C ASN A 258 1.20 -21.67 7.52
N MET A 259 1.03 -20.86 6.48
CA MET A 259 1.73 -19.57 6.36
C MET A 259 1.37 -18.63 7.50
N MET A 260 0.08 -18.52 7.83
CA MET A 260 -0.42 -17.69 8.93
C MET A 260 0.14 -18.15 10.28
N LEU A 261 0.12 -19.45 10.55
CA LEU A 261 0.68 -20.02 11.78
C LEU A 261 2.18 -19.75 11.92
N LYS A 262 2.95 -19.92 10.82
CA LYS A 262 4.39 -19.61 10.78
C LYS A 262 4.64 -18.13 11.06
N ALA A 263 3.91 -17.25 10.39
CA ALA A 263 4.04 -15.81 10.58
C ALA A 263 3.71 -15.38 12.02
N VAL A 264 2.66 -15.95 12.64
CA VAL A 264 2.31 -15.70 14.03
C VAL A 264 3.44 -16.14 14.97
N LYS A 265 3.95 -17.37 14.83
CA LYS A 265 5.04 -17.88 15.67
C LYS A 265 6.30 -17.02 15.57
N GLU A 266 6.64 -16.60 14.36
CA GLU A 266 7.82 -15.76 14.16
C GLU A 266 7.61 -14.35 14.69
N HIS A 267 6.38 -13.80 14.57
CA HIS A 267 6.06 -12.52 15.18
C HIS A 267 6.33 -12.52 16.69
N PHE A 268 5.90 -13.53 17.42
CA PHE A 268 6.13 -13.62 18.87
C PHE A 268 7.62 -13.76 19.22
N LYS A 269 8.44 -14.35 18.35
CA LYS A 269 9.90 -14.38 18.56
C LYS A 269 10.50 -12.97 18.41
N LEU A 270 10.15 -12.27 17.32
CA LEU A 270 10.59 -10.89 17.11
C LEU A 270 10.09 -9.97 18.23
N GLU A 271 8.81 -10.12 18.62
CA GLU A 271 8.20 -9.35 19.70
C GLU A 271 8.96 -9.55 21.03
N LYS A 272 9.29 -10.79 21.38
CA LYS A 272 10.10 -11.10 22.56
C LYS A 272 11.47 -10.45 22.44
N GLU A 273 12.17 -10.62 21.32
CA GLU A 273 13.50 -10.03 21.11
C GLU A 273 13.47 -8.52 21.28
N TYR A 274 12.52 -7.84 20.64
CA TYR A 274 12.52 -6.38 20.58
C TYR A 274 11.87 -5.70 21.79
N LEU A 275 10.98 -6.36 22.52
CA LEU A 275 10.32 -5.79 23.69
C LEU A 275 11.07 -6.06 24.99
N THR A 276 11.94 -7.07 25.04
CA THR A 276 12.78 -7.36 26.24
C THR A 276 14.10 -6.57 26.23
N GLN A 277 14.44 -5.89 25.14
CA GLN A 277 15.62 -5.02 25.03
C GLN A 277 15.20 -3.55 25.14
N ARG A 278 16.16 -2.65 25.44
CA ARG A 278 15.93 -1.20 25.45
C ARG A 278 16.94 -0.48 24.56
N PRO A 279 16.49 0.53 23.80
CA PRO A 279 15.10 0.99 23.66
C PRO A 279 14.25 -0.05 22.93
N ARG A 280 12.96 -0.17 23.32
CA ARG A 280 12.06 -1.16 22.76
C ARG A 280 11.62 -0.79 21.35
N ILE A 281 11.39 -1.81 20.53
CA ILE A 281 10.82 -1.67 19.19
C ILE A 281 9.57 -2.54 19.14
N LYS A 282 8.42 -1.96 18.78
CA LYS A 282 7.17 -2.70 18.59
C LYS A 282 7.12 -3.23 17.16
N PRO A 283 7.23 -4.54 16.91
CA PRO A 283 7.12 -5.10 15.57
C PRO A 283 5.65 -5.15 15.13
N LEU A 284 5.42 -4.96 13.84
CA LEU A 284 4.13 -5.14 13.19
C LEU A 284 4.22 -6.25 12.14
N THR A 285 3.13 -7.01 11.99
CA THR A 285 2.93 -7.98 10.92
C THR A 285 1.77 -7.57 10.04
N LEU A 286 2.00 -7.57 8.73
CA LEU A 286 1.00 -7.25 7.72
C LEU A 286 0.55 -8.53 7.00
N PHE A 287 -0.74 -8.79 6.99
CA PHE A 287 -1.37 -9.87 6.25
C PHE A 287 -2.12 -9.33 5.04
N PHE A 288 -1.82 -9.85 3.86
CA PHE A 288 -2.63 -9.64 2.67
C PHE A 288 -3.56 -10.81 2.47
N ILE A 289 -4.88 -10.55 2.49
CA ILE A 289 -5.94 -11.54 2.44
C ILE A 289 -6.90 -11.27 1.28
N ASP A 290 -7.61 -12.31 0.83
CA ASP A 290 -8.71 -12.23 -0.12
C ASP A 290 -10.07 -12.30 0.59
N ASP A 291 -10.16 -13.13 1.62
CA ASP A 291 -11.37 -13.37 2.40
C ASP A 291 -11.61 -12.27 3.44
N ILE A 292 -12.32 -11.20 3.01
CA ILE A 292 -12.74 -10.12 3.92
C ILE A 292 -13.86 -10.59 4.83
N GLU A 293 -14.82 -11.35 4.29
CA GLU A 293 -16.00 -11.80 5.03
C GLU A 293 -15.60 -12.74 6.15
N GLY A 294 -14.71 -13.70 5.89
CA GLY A 294 -14.15 -14.56 6.93
C GLY A 294 -13.36 -13.80 8.02
N TYR A 295 -12.87 -12.61 7.71
CA TYR A 295 -12.23 -11.73 8.69
C TYR A 295 -13.24 -10.81 9.41
N ARG A 296 -14.16 -10.14 8.71
CA ARG A 296 -15.12 -9.16 9.30
C ARG A 296 -16.29 -9.84 10.01
N ASP A 297 -16.87 -10.85 9.39
CA ASP A 297 -18.11 -11.51 9.84
C ASP A 297 -17.83 -12.83 10.57
N GLY A 298 -16.56 -13.15 10.81
CA GLY A 298 -16.10 -14.44 11.33
C GLY A 298 -16.36 -14.72 12.81
N ASN A 299 -17.07 -13.86 13.54
CA ASN A 299 -17.26 -14.02 14.99
C ASN A 299 -18.03 -15.29 15.37
N ASP A 300 -18.93 -15.77 14.50
CA ASP A 300 -19.85 -16.89 14.76
C ASP A 300 -19.58 -18.11 13.86
N ILE A 301 -18.58 -18.05 12.98
CA ILE A 301 -18.27 -19.13 12.04
C ILE A 301 -17.00 -19.86 12.49
N SER A 302 -17.17 -21.06 13.03
CA SER A 302 -16.05 -21.94 13.40
C SER A 302 -15.17 -22.22 12.17
N GLY A 303 -13.85 -21.96 12.30
CA GLY A 303 -12.88 -22.17 11.22
C GLY A 303 -12.75 -21.00 10.25
N SER A 304 -13.40 -19.86 10.48
CA SER A 304 -13.14 -18.64 9.72
C SER A 304 -11.70 -18.15 9.90
N LEU A 305 -11.21 -17.34 8.96
CA LEU A 305 -9.87 -16.77 9.01
C LEU A 305 -9.59 -16.08 10.35
N LYS A 306 -10.52 -15.26 10.84
CA LYS A 306 -10.40 -14.53 12.11
C LYS A 306 -10.30 -15.48 13.30
N THR A 307 -11.20 -16.45 13.38
CA THR A 307 -11.24 -17.41 14.49
C THR A 307 -9.93 -18.21 14.57
N LYS A 308 -9.47 -18.77 13.46
CA LYS A 308 -8.19 -19.49 13.40
C LYS A 308 -7.01 -18.61 13.79
N PHE A 309 -7.00 -17.37 13.31
CA PHE A 309 -5.93 -16.43 13.63
C PHE A 309 -5.88 -16.13 15.13
N GLU A 310 -7.03 -15.85 15.75
CA GLU A 310 -7.13 -15.60 17.19
C GLU A 310 -6.73 -16.84 18.01
N GLU A 311 -7.09 -18.04 17.57
CA GLU A 311 -6.64 -19.30 18.18
C GLU A 311 -5.11 -19.44 18.15
N TYR A 312 -4.46 -19.13 17.03
CA TYR A 312 -2.99 -19.18 16.91
C TYR A 312 -2.30 -18.15 17.83
N ILE A 313 -2.83 -16.94 17.91
CA ILE A 313 -2.34 -15.90 18.84
C ILE A 313 -2.44 -16.38 20.27
N LEU A 314 -3.62 -16.87 20.70
CA LEU A 314 -3.85 -17.34 22.06
C LEU A 314 -2.96 -18.53 22.41
N ALA A 315 -2.77 -19.46 21.49
CA ALA A 315 -1.91 -20.62 21.69
C ALA A 315 -0.44 -20.21 21.94
N GLU A 316 0.12 -19.36 21.11
CA GLU A 316 1.53 -18.90 21.28
C GLU A 316 1.68 -17.97 22.48
N ALA A 317 0.76 -17.04 22.74
CA ALA A 317 0.81 -16.18 23.92
C ALA A 317 0.76 -16.98 25.23
N ASN A 318 -0.16 -17.95 25.36
CA ASN A 318 -0.27 -18.82 26.54
C ASN A 318 0.94 -19.73 26.72
N LYS A 319 1.57 -20.17 25.62
CA LYS A 319 2.81 -20.95 25.67
C LYS A 319 3.95 -20.12 26.22
N LEU A 320 4.14 -18.88 25.74
CA LEU A 320 5.18 -17.97 26.18
C LEU A 320 4.98 -17.54 27.65
N LEU A 321 3.76 -17.26 28.09
CA LEU A 321 3.45 -16.89 29.46
C LEU A 321 3.94 -17.91 30.51
N LYS A 322 4.05 -19.20 30.16
CA LYS A 322 4.54 -20.26 31.06
C LYS A 322 6.04 -20.11 31.40
N THR A 323 6.81 -19.48 30.51
CA THR A 323 8.28 -19.42 30.62
C THR A 323 8.86 -18.02 30.64
N GLU A 324 8.02 -17.00 30.33
CA GLU A 324 8.48 -15.61 30.25
C GLU A 324 8.80 -15.03 31.62
N LYS A 325 9.99 -14.41 31.73
CA LYS A 325 10.52 -13.82 32.96
C LYS A 325 10.58 -12.29 32.92
N ASP A 326 10.64 -11.69 31.72
CA ASP A 326 10.59 -10.24 31.60
C ASP A 326 9.20 -9.73 31.99
N GLU A 327 9.14 -8.89 33.01
CA GLU A 327 7.89 -8.39 33.58
C GLU A 327 7.08 -7.57 32.57
N PHE A 328 7.74 -6.73 31.78
CA PHE A 328 7.07 -5.90 30.77
C PHE A 328 6.44 -6.77 29.69
N TYR A 329 7.23 -7.70 29.13
CA TYR A 329 6.73 -8.56 28.07
C TYR A 329 5.66 -9.54 28.56
N ARG A 330 5.81 -10.02 29.80
CA ARG A 330 4.79 -10.83 30.45
C ARG A 330 3.44 -10.08 30.55
N ASN A 331 3.45 -8.84 31.04
CA ASN A 331 2.26 -7.99 31.12
C ASN A 331 1.65 -7.72 29.73
N TYR A 332 2.50 -7.57 28.72
CA TYR A 332 2.07 -7.37 27.32
C TYR A 332 1.34 -8.61 26.77
N LEU A 333 1.85 -9.82 27.06
CA LEU A 333 1.20 -11.09 26.73
C LEU A 333 -0.11 -11.30 27.50
N GLU A 334 -0.16 -10.94 28.78
CA GLU A 334 -1.38 -11.02 29.60
C GLU A 334 -2.51 -10.14 29.04
N LYS A 335 -2.18 -8.92 28.60
CA LYS A 335 -3.14 -8.05 27.88
C LYS A 335 -3.63 -8.70 26.58
N THR A 336 -2.76 -9.36 25.84
CA THR A 336 -3.10 -10.09 24.61
C THR A 336 -4.09 -11.23 24.86
N VAL A 337 -3.85 -12.04 25.91
CA VAL A 337 -4.74 -13.16 26.26
C VAL A 337 -6.08 -12.66 26.78
N LYS A 338 -6.09 -11.54 27.49
CA LYS A 338 -7.31 -10.93 28.04
C LYS A 338 -8.25 -10.42 26.93
N ASP A 339 -7.70 -9.86 25.86
CA ASP A 339 -8.47 -9.33 24.74
C ASP A 339 -7.69 -9.53 23.42
N VAL A 340 -7.85 -10.72 22.84
CA VAL A 340 -7.20 -11.07 21.58
C VAL A 340 -7.71 -10.25 20.41
N SER A 341 -8.94 -9.79 20.45
CA SER A 341 -9.53 -8.99 19.38
C SER A 341 -8.90 -7.61 19.22
N SER A 342 -8.32 -7.07 20.29
CA SER A 342 -7.66 -5.76 20.27
C SER A 342 -6.27 -5.78 19.62
N VAL A 343 -5.63 -6.96 19.44
CA VAL A 343 -4.26 -7.04 18.95
C VAL A 343 -4.14 -7.01 17.42
N HIS A 344 -5.27 -7.13 16.74
CA HIS A 344 -5.32 -7.09 15.29
C HIS A 344 -6.34 -6.08 14.76
N GLY A 345 -6.26 -5.74 13.49
CA GLY A 345 -7.20 -4.87 12.82
C GLY A 345 -7.05 -4.95 11.32
N GLY A 346 -8.08 -4.54 10.58
CA GLY A 346 -8.09 -4.61 9.13
C GLY A 346 -8.45 -3.29 8.47
N TYR A 347 -7.90 -3.08 7.28
CA TYR A 347 -8.29 -2.00 6.39
C TYR A 347 -8.71 -2.56 5.03
N PHE A 348 -9.97 -2.35 4.67
CA PHE A 348 -10.56 -2.83 3.42
C PHE A 348 -11.31 -1.71 2.69
N SER A 349 -11.32 -1.75 1.36
CA SER A 349 -11.97 -0.69 0.56
C SER A 349 -13.48 -0.62 0.75
N LYS A 350 -14.12 -1.73 1.14
CA LYS A 350 -15.57 -1.80 1.43
C LYS A 350 -15.94 -1.07 2.74
N ASP A 351 -15.03 -0.97 3.68
CA ASP A 351 -15.25 -0.32 4.98
C ASP A 351 -15.60 1.18 4.85
N ASN A 352 -15.26 1.82 3.72
CA ASN A 352 -15.61 3.22 3.47
C ASN A 352 -17.13 3.46 3.29
N SER A 353 -17.92 2.40 3.16
CA SER A 353 -19.39 2.46 3.03
C SER A 353 -20.13 2.15 4.33
N ASP A 354 -19.46 1.56 5.32
CA ASP A 354 -20.04 1.20 6.60
C ASP A 354 -19.92 2.35 7.60
N LYS A 355 -21.02 2.61 8.33
CA LYS A 355 -21.12 3.65 9.36
C LYS A 355 -20.82 3.09 10.77
N ASP A 356 -20.05 2.02 10.87
CA ASP A 356 -19.64 1.48 12.17
C ASP A 356 -18.49 2.31 12.74
N ASP A 357 -18.73 3.01 13.83
CA ASP A 357 -17.77 3.89 14.51
C ASP A 357 -16.48 3.14 14.90
N LYS A 358 -16.56 1.84 15.20
CA LYS A 358 -15.38 1.03 15.55
C LYS A 358 -14.50 0.77 14.33
N ILE A 359 -15.10 0.48 13.17
CA ILE A 359 -14.38 0.28 11.92
C ILE A 359 -13.71 1.60 11.48
N GLU A 360 -14.40 2.72 11.61
CA GLU A 360 -13.85 4.03 11.30
C GLU A 360 -12.66 4.37 12.21
N GLN A 361 -12.76 4.10 13.50
CA GLN A 361 -11.67 4.29 14.45
C GLN A 361 -10.47 3.41 14.12
N GLU A 362 -10.68 2.14 13.80
CA GLU A 362 -9.64 1.18 13.39
C GLU A 362 -8.92 1.65 12.12
N ILE A 363 -9.67 2.12 11.12
CA ILE A 363 -9.13 2.67 9.88
C ILE A 363 -8.28 3.90 10.16
N ASN A 364 -8.76 4.82 10.98
CA ASN A 364 -8.04 6.03 11.33
C ASN A 364 -6.73 5.73 12.04
N GLU A 365 -6.74 4.81 12.99
CA GLU A 365 -5.54 4.35 13.69
C GLU A 365 -4.51 3.73 12.71
N ILE A 366 -4.94 2.83 11.84
CA ILE A 366 -4.04 2.16 10.89
C ILE A 366 -3.48 3.14 9.86
N LEU A 367 -4.32 4.04 9.30
CA LEU A 367 -3.94 4.87 8.16
C LEU A 367 -3.33 6.22 8.54
N HIS A 368 -3.79 6.82 9.63
CA HIS A 368 -3.53 8.23 9.89
C HIS A 368 -2.73 8.47 11.15
N ASP A 369 -2.82 7.60 12.16
CA ASP A 369 -2.12 7.76 13.43
C ASP A 369 -1.02 6.72 13.62
N LYS A 370 0.10 6.92 12.92
CA LYS A 370 1.25 6.01 12.98
C LYS A 370 1.89 5.96 14.37
N GLU A 371 1.91 7.06 15.09
CA GLU A 371 2.51 7.13 16.43
C GLU A 371 1.67 6.36 17.42
N LEU A 372 0.34 6.50 17.37
CA LEU A 372 -0.57 5.72 18.19
C LEU A 372 -0.43 4.20 17.91
N LEU A 373 -0.36 3.82 16.63
CA LEU A 373 -0.18 2.41 16.25
C LEU A 373 1.15 1.84 16.78
N LEU A 374 2.21 2.64 16.84
CA LEU A 374 3.53 2.24 17.33
C LEU A 374 3.68 2.36 18.85
N SER A 375 2.76 3.02 19.53
CA SER A 375 2.76 3.10 20.99
C SER A 375 2.71 1.70 21.63
N LEU A 376 3.51 1.49 22.67
CA LEU A 376 3.50 0.24 23.43
C LEU A 376 2.22 0.05 24.27
N GLU A 377 1.46 1.12 24.50
CA GLU A 377 0.15 1.05 25.17
C GLU A 377 -0.95 0.55 24.22
N ASN A 378 -0.80 0.72 22.92
CA ASN A 378 -1.69 0.20 21.92
C ASN A 378 -1.38 -1.29 21.67
N PRO A 379 -2.33 -2.22 21.90
CA PRO A 379 -2.08 -3.65 21.71
C PRO A 379 -2.03 -4.08 20.24
N ARG A 380 -2.56 -3.27 19.29
CA ARG A 380 -2.64 -3.63 17.86
C ARG A 380 -1.27 -3.76 17.23
N ARG A 381 -1.01 -4.90 16.60
CA ARG A 381 0.26 -5.22 15.94
C ARG A 381 0.15 -6.14 14.74
N PHE A 382 -1.04 -6.71 14.52
CA PHE A 382 -1.34 -7.48 13.33
C PHE A 382 -2.34 -6.72 12.47
N ILE A 383 -1.99 -6.48 11.21
CA ILE A 383 -2.78 -5.66 10.30
C ILE A 383 -3.18 -6.50 9.09
N PHE A 384 -4.47 -6.52 8.78
CA PHE A 384 -5.03 -7.21 7.64
C PHE A 384 -5.43 -6.23 6.55
N SER A 385 -5.17 -6.57 5.27
CA SER A 385 -5.58 -5.76 4.14
C SER A 385 -5.86 -6.63 2.92
N LYS A 386 -6.84 -6.25 2.07
CA LYS A 386 -7.12 -7.00 0.84
C LYS A 386 -6.24 -6.55 -0.32
N TRP A 387 -6.27 -5.27 -0.69
CA TRP A 387 -5.72 -4.85 -1.97
C TRP A 387 -4.60 -3.86 -1.89
N THR A 388 -4.65 -3.03 -0.96
CA THR A 388 -3.70 -1.96 -0.80
C THR A 388 -4.02 -1.28 0.52
N LEU A 389 -3.23 -1.48 1.46
CA LEU A 389 -2.95 -0.31 2.26
C LEU A 389 -2.62 0.76 1.22
N ARG A 390 -3.46 1.79 1.11
CA ARG A 390 -3.43 2.79 0.02
C ARG A 390 -2.01 3.22 -0.27
N GLU A 391 -1.70 3.49 -1.53
CA GLU A 391 -0.45 4.15 -1.90
C GLU A 391 -0.17 5.30 -0.93
N GLY A 392 1.05 5.34 -0.39
CA GLY A 392 1.42 6.30 0.65
C GLY A 392 1.26 5.81 2.08
N TRP A 393 0.66 4.64 2.36
CA TRP A 393 0.76 4.02 3.68
C TRP A 393 2.13 3.39 3.84
N ASP A 394 2.79 3.76 4.92
CA ASP A 394 4.08 3.27 5.31
C ASP A 394 4.17 3.23 6.83
N ASN A 395 4.67 2.14 7.36
CA ASN A 395 4.99 2.07 8.77
C ASN A 395 6.39 1.47 8.91
N PRO A 396 7.33 2.14 9.59
CA PRO A 396 8.72 1.69 9.68
C PRO A 396 8.85 0.36 10.44
N ASN A 397 7.91 0.04 11.32
CA ASN A 397 7.99 -1.14 12.16
C ASN A 397 7.29 -2.37 11.59
N VAL A 398 6.99 -2.39 10.29
CA VAL A 398 6.60 -3.64 9.60
C VAL A 398 7.84 -4.54 9.50
N PHE A 399 7.81 -5.66 10.21
CA PHE A 399 8.88 -6.67 10.21
C PHE A 399 8.49 -7.94 9.49
N GLN A 400 7.19 -8.12 9.25
CA GLN A 400 6.70 -9.28 8.54
C GLN A 400 5.60 -8.90 7.57
N ILE A 401 5.62 -9.51 6.40
CA ILE A 401 4.55 -9.47 5.41
C ILE A 401 4.20 -10.92 5.08
N CYS A 402 2.95 -11.30 5.31
CA CYS A 402 2.43 -12.62 4.99
C CYS A 402 1.35 -12.49 3.91
N LYS A 403 1.60 -13.05 2.74
CA LYS A 403 0.67 -13.02 1.61
C LYS A 403 -0.15 -14.31 1.59
N LEU A 404 -1.33 -14.28 2.18
CA LEU A 404 -2.29 -15.37 2.12
C LEU A 404 -3.09 -15.39 0.79
N ARG A 405 -2.65 -14.58 -0.15
CA ARG A 405 -3.18 -14.48 -1.52
C ARG A 405 -2.06 -14.26 -2.53
N SER A 406 -2.22 -14.71 -3.75
CA SER A 406 -1.29 -14.36 -4.83
C SER A 406 -1.63 -13.00 -5.44
N SER A 407 -0.60 -12.24 -5.83
CA SER A 407 -0.76 -10.96 -6.52
C SER A 407 -0.39 -11.04 -8.00
N GLY A 408 -1.07 -10.22 -8.83
CA GLY A 408 -1.01 -10.37 -10.28
C GLY A 408 0.21 -9.77 -10.97
N SER A 409 0.85 -8.70 -10.47
CA SER A 409 1.91 -8.00 -11.20
C SER A 409 3.19 -7.84 -10.38
N THR A 410 4.35 -7.92 -11.05
CA THR A 410 5.68 -7.67 -10.43
C THR A 410 5.74 -6.30 -9.75
N THR A 411 5.17 -5.27 -10.36
CA THR A 411 5.15 -3.92 -9.77
C THR A 411 4.36 -3.88 -8.45
N SER A 412 3.21 -4.56 -8.38
CA SER A 412 2.45 -4.69 -7.13
C SER A 412 3.26 -5.40 -6.05
N LYS A 413 3.93 -6.49 -6.42
CA LYS A 413 4.77 -7.27 -5.49
C LYS A 413 5.91 -6.44 -4.93
N LEU A 414 6.61 -5.68 -5.76
CA LEU A 414 7.68 -4.78 -5.31
C LEU A 414 7.16 -3.67 -4.39
N GLN A 415 5.98 -3.12 -4.67
CA GLN A 415 5.34 -2.13 -3.80
C GLN A 415 4.91 -2.71 -2.45
N GLU A 416 4.45 -3.96 -2.42
CA GLU A 416 4.10 -4.67 -1.19
C GLU A 416 5.35 -4.90 -0.32
N VAL A 417 6.42 -5.44 -0.87
CA VAL A 417 7.69 -5.65 -0.17
C VAL A 417 8.28 -4.33 0.32
N GLY A 418 8.29 -3.31 -0.54
CA GLY A 418 8.83 -1.98 -0.21
C GLY A 418 8.23 -1.33 1.05
N ARG A 419 7.00 -1.72 1.42
CA ARG A 419 6.34 -1.23 2.66
C ARG A 419 7.05 -1.70 3.93
N GLY A 420 7.67 -2.86 3.90
CA GLY A 420 8.36 -3.44 5.05
C GLY A 420 9.85 -3.08 5.15
N LEU A 421 10.42 -2.45 4.12
CA LEU A 421 11.88 -2.25 4.07
C LEU A 421 12.40 -1.09 4.91
N ARG A 422 11.56 -0.19 5.40
CA ARG A 422 12.01 0.97 6.18
C ARG A 422 12.68 0.54 7.49
N LEU A 423 13.74 1.22 7.88
CA LEU A 423 14.37 1.02 9.18
C LEU A 423 13.39 1.36 10.30
N PRO A 424 13.35 0.56 11.37
CA PRO A 424 12.39 0.74 12.44
C PRO A 424 12.66 1.97 13.30
N VAL A 425 11.63 2.40 14.00
CA VAL A 425 11.75 3.35 15.11
C VAL A 425 11.51 2.65 16.44
N ASN A 426 12.15 3.16 17.48
CA ASN A 426 11.99 2.66 18.85
C ASN A 426 10.81 3.33 19.58
N GLU A 427 10.61 3.02 20.85
CA GLU A 427 9.56 3.57 21.72
C GLU A 427 9.59 5.09 21.87
N TYR A 428 10.69 5.75 21.48
CA TYR A 428 10.86 7.22 21.46
C TYR A 428 10.72 7.82 20.05
N MET A 429 10.21 7.06 19.09
CA MET A 429 10.10 7.42 17.66
C MET A 429 11.45 7.77 17.00
N CYS A 430 12.56 7.38 17.60
CA CYS A 430 13.89 7.53 17.02
C CYS A 430 14.21 6.35 16.10
N ARG A 431 14.72 6.66 14.89
CA ARG A 431 15.18 5.64 13.95
C ARG A 431 16.36 4.86 14.50
N VAL A 432 16.28 3.53 14.42
CA VAL A 432 17.34 2.63 14.89
C VAL A 432 18.23 2.24 13.72
N LYS A 433 19.55 2.47 13.83
CA LYS A 433 20.55 2.23 12.78
C LYS A 433 21.78 1.46 13.26
N ASP A 434 21.79 1.03 14.52
CA ASP A 434 22.94 0.43 15.18
C ASP A 434 23.10 -1.07 14.90
N ARG A 435 22.16 -1.65 14.18
CA ARG A 435 22.15 -3.07 13.80
C ARG A 435 21.33 -3.28 12.52
N ASN A 436 21.59 -4.41 11.85
CA ASN A 436 20.83 -4.82 10.68
C ASN A 436 19.49 -5.40 11.09
N PHE A 437 18.46 -5.04 10.34
CA PHE A 437 17.11 -5.55 10.47
C PHE A 437 16.71 -6.29 9.21
N THR A 438 15.80 -7.25 9.34
CA THR A 438 15.30 -8.04 8.23
C THR A 438 13.76 -7.99 8.20
N LEU A 439 13.23 -7.94 7.00
CA LEU A 439 11.81 -8.13 6.69
C LEU A 439 11.58 -9.61 6.40
N ASN A 440 10.76 -10.27 7.16
CA ASN A 440 10.30 -11.64 6.87
C ASN A 440 9.14 -11.58 5.87
N TYR A 441 9.32 -12.18 4.71
CA TYR A 441 8.35 -12.16 3.61
C TYR A 441 7.84 -13.57 3.32
N TYR A 442 6.58 -13.84 3.72
CA TYR A 442 5.94 -15.14 3.56
C TYR A 442 5.08 -15.14 2.31
N VAL A 443 5.32 -16.08 1.42
CA VAL A 443 4.63 -16.26 0.15
C VAL A 443 4.39 -17.73 -0.16
N ASP A 444 3.43 -18.01 -1.02
CA ASP A 444 3.24 -19.34 -1.56
C ASP A 444 4.25 -19.65 -2.67
N PHE A 445 4.30 -20.92 -3.09
CA PHE A 445 5.21 -21.43 -4.12
C PHE A 445 5.04 -20.75 -5.49
N THR A 446 3.91 -20.15 -5.80
CA THR A 446 3.68 -19.44 -7.08
C THR A 446 4.45 -18.12 -7.18
N GLU A 447 4.91 -17.60 -6.06
CA GLU A 447 5.73 -16.40 -6.00
C GLU A 447 7.25 -16.68 -6.07
N LYS A 448 7.67 -17.94 -6.19
CA LYS A 448 9.07 -18.38 -6.14
C LYS A 448 9.95 -17.64 -7.15
N ASP A 449 9.53 -17.57 -8.41
CA ASP A 449 10.30 -16.87 -9.46
C ASP A 449 10.50 -15.38 -9.15
N PHE A 450 9.49 -14.74 -8.56
CA PHE A 450 9.61 -13.35 -8.11
C PHE A 450 10.59 -13.20 -6.97
N VAL A 451 10.52 -14.07 -5.97
CA VAL A 451 11.44 -14.08 -4.82
C VAL A 451 12.87 -14.35 -5.26
N ASP A 452 13.07 -15.36 -6.12
CA ASP A 452 14.39 -15.69 -6.66
C ASP A 452 15.00 -14.52 -7.44
N SER A 453 14.18 -13.80 -8.21
CA SER A 453 14.61 -12.60 -8.93
C SER A 453 14.96 -11.46 -7.98
N LEU A 454 14.16 -11.26 -6.94
CA LEU A 454 14.39 -10.21 -5.92
C LEU A 454 15.68 -10.48 -5.13
N VAL A 455 15.86 -11.72 -4.66
CA VAL A 455 17.06 -12.13 -3.92
C VAL A 455 18.30 -12.03 -4.82
N LYS A 456 18.18 -12.41 -6.09
CA LYS A 456 19.27 -12.31 -7.05
C LYS A 456 19.64 -10.85 -7.32
N GLU A 457 18.68 -9.95 -7.49
CA GLU A 457 18.94 -8.53 -7.68
C GLU A 457 19.69 -7.94 -6.49
N VAL A 458 19.31 -8.30 -5.27
CA VAL A 458 20.00 -7.87 -4.03
C VAL A 458 21.42 -8.46 -3.95
N ASN A 459 21.60 -9.74 -4.26
CA ASN A 459 22.89 -10.42 -4.13
C ASN A 459 23.87 -10.07 -5.27
N ASP A 460 23.43 -10.01 -6.54
CA ASP A 460 24.29 -9.72 -7.70
C ASP A 460 24.92 -8.33 -7.63
N SER A 461 24.30 -7.40 -6.95
CA SER A 461 24.82 -6.05 -6.82
C SER A 461 25.79 -5.91 -5.65
N SER A 462 25.73 -6.79 -4.64
CA SER A 462 26.70 -6.82 -3.55
C SER A 462 28.08 -7.37 -3.96
N PHE A 463 28.18 -8.04 -5.12
CA PHE A 463 29.44 -8.61 -5.64
C PHE A 463 30.19 -7.71 -6.64
N LYS A 464 29.68 -6.51 -6.94
CA LYS A 464 30.32 -5.61 -7.95
C LYS A 464 31.29 -4.58 -7.37
N GLU A 465 31.52 -4.58 -6.06
CA GLU A 465 32.54 -3.76 -5.39
C GLU A 465 33.62 -4.63 -4.76
N THR A 466 34.37 -5.36 -5.59
CA THR A 466 35.72 -5.88 -5.21
C THR A 466 36.70 -5.60 -6.32
#